data_6818f1ab9d25f10883ef0abd4c4ff408
#
_entry.id   6818f1ab9d25f10883ef0abd4c4ff408
#
_cell.length_a   1.000
_cell.length_b   1.000
_cell.length_c   1.000
_cell.angle_alpha   90.00
_cell.angle_beta   90.00
_cell.angle_gamma   90.00
#
_symmetry.space_group_name_H-M   'P 1'
#
loop_
_entity.id
_entity.type
_entity.pdbx_description
1 polymer ?
#
loop_
_entity_poly.entity_id
_entity_poly.type
_entity_poly.pdbx_seq_one_letter_code
_entity_poly.pdbx_strand_id
1 'polypeptide(L)'
;MSLVKANEIILSKLNQINKRLLLVRLYKLFLLISFLGLLTPFLLSLTVFTSDSEEEVVNKWIVSVPLKNLSSGKIHELPWNGGLYWVYKRTVKDISSLKGIDSEPSNFQLRDAASQYSDQPVNMANNFRSASEYYFVFVPLETKRACQVRLVDDEPDIKFIEPCFGSKYDVAGRVLKESGHKDQKNLSVPMHKIENGVLKIAVWIKNN
;
A
#
# COMPACT_ATOMS: atom_id res chain seq x y z
N MET A 1 17.43 -81.88 28.99
CA MET A 1 17.08 -81.29 27.65
C MET A 1 16.00 -80.22 27.67
N SER A 2 15.50 -79.84 28.83
CA SER A 2 14.38 -78.85 28.97
C SER A 2 14.86 -77.40 29.20
N LEU A 3 15.89 -77.19 30.00
CA LEU A 3 16.35 -75.82 30.41
C LEU A 3 17.04 -75.05 29.27
N VAL A 4 17.76 -75.72 28.35
CA VAL A 4 18.46 -75.07 27.27
C VAL A 4 17.47 -74.47 26.23
N LYS A 5 16.39 -75.25 25.90
CA LYS A 5 15.33 -74.75 24.99
C LYS A 5 14.57 -73.58 25.58
N ALA A 6 14.34 -73.54 26.87
CA ALA A 6 13.65 -72.41 27.52
C ALA A 6 14.49 -71.10 27.45
N ASN A 7 15.80 -71.18 27.60
CA ASN A 7 16.71 -70.06 27.53
C ASN A 7 16.80 -69.49 26.08
N GLU A 8 16.82 -70.34 25.04
CA GLU A 8 16.81 -69.89 23.64
C GLU A 8 15.51 -69.18 23.30
N ILE A 9 14.38 -69.62 23.77
CA ILE A 9 13.08 -68.99 23.56
C ILE A 9 13.00 -67.62 24.24
N ILE A 10 13.54 -67.49 25.44
CA ILE A 10 13.58 -66.22 26.15
C ILE A 10 14.49 -65.22 25.43
N LEU A 11 15.69 -65.66 25.02
CA LEU A 11 16.61 -64.81 24.24
C LEU A 11 16.05 -64.37 22.92
N SER A 12 15.35 -65.23 22.20
CA SER A 12 14.70 -64.87 20.91
C SER A 12 13.58 -63.83 21.10
N LYS A 13 12.76 -63.98 22.16
CA LYS A 13 11.72 -63.00 22.52
C LYS A 13 12.30 -61.63 22.93
N LEU A 14 13.36 -61.63 23.75
CA LEU A 14 14.06 -60.41 24.14
C LEU A 14 14.66 -59.67 22.94
N ASN A 15 15.24 -60.39 21.99
CA ASN A 15 15.78 -59.83 20.78
C ASN A 15 14.67 -59.26 19.88
N GLN A 16 13.50 -59.90 19.80
CA GLN A 16 12.33 -59.37 19.10
C GLN A 16 11.79 -58.07 19.76
N ILE A 17 11.72 -58.03 21.08
CA ILE A 17 11.29 -56.85 21.84
C ILE A 17 12.23 -55.69 21.58
N ASN A 18 13.54 -55.95 21.64
CA ASN A 18 14.55 -54.90 21.39
C ASN A 18 14.49 -54.36 19.95
N LYS A 19 14.28 -55.23 18.98
CA LYS A 19 14.06 -54.85 17.56
C LYS A 19 12.81 -53.97 17.40
N ARG A 20 11.69 -54.35 18.01
CA ARG A 20 10.46 -53.53 18.00
C ARG A 20 10.65 -52.18 18.63
N LEU A 21 11.29 -52.09 19.77
CA LEU A 21 11.60 -50.84 20.48
C LEU A 21 12.52 -49.93 19.61
N LEU A 22 13.52 -50.55 18.99
CA LEU A 22 14.41 -49.84 18.07
C LEU A 22 13.64 -49.26 16.86
N LEU A 23 12.78 -50.07 16.24
CA LEU A 23 11.94 -49.63 15.10
C LEU A 23 10.99 -48.50 15.49
N VAL A 24 10.36 -48.58 16.64
CA VAL A 24 9.49 -47.50 17.17
C VAL A 24 10.28 -46.21 17.42
N ARG A 25 11.51 -46.30 17.97
CA ARG A 25 12.38 -45.15 18.16
C ARG A 25 12.81 -44.53 16.83
N LEU A 26 13.19 -45.34 15.83
CA LEU A 26 13.54 -44.91 14.49
C LEU A 26 12.35 -44.23 13.79
N TYR A 27 11.17 -44.80 13.93
CA TYR A 27 9.94 -44.22 13.36
C TYR A 27 9.61 -42.88 13.98
N LYS A 28 9.70 -42.76 15.30
CA LYS A 28 9.52 -41.46 16.00
C LYS A 28 10.55 -40.42 15.55
N LEU A 29 11.80 -40.84 15.40
CA LEU A 29 12.86 -39.95 14.92
C LEU A 29 12.58 -39.49 13.48
N PHE A 30 12.16 -40.40 12.61
CA PHE A 30 11.78 -40.08 11.23
C PHE A 30 10.61 -39.10 11.15
N LEU A 31 9.56 -39.31 11.97
CA LEU A 31 8.43 -38.39 12.05
C LEU A 31 8.86 -37.00 12.52
N LEU A 32 9.77 -36.93 13.48
CA LEU A 32 10.27 -35.68 14.03
C LEU A 32 11.10 -34.91 12.98
N ILE A 33 11.97 -35.60 12.25
CA ILE A 33 12.75 -35.01 11.14
C ILE A 33 11.84 -34.56 10.01
N SER A 34 10.83 -35.35 9.66
CA SER A 34 9.85 -35.02 8.62
C SER A 34 9.03 -33.77 9.01
N PHE A 35 8.60 -33.69 10.26
CA PHE A 35 7.88 -32.52 10.78
C PHE A 35 8.76 -31.27 10.80
N LEU A 36 10.01 -31.39 11.24
CA LEU A 36 10.98 -30.28 11.18
C LEU A 36 11.24 -29.82 9.74
N GLY A 37 11.35 -30.77 8.81
CA GLY A 37 11.54 -30.48 7.38
C GLY A 37 10.38 -29.73 6.74
N LEU A 38 9.13 -29.99 7.20
CA LEU A 38 7.95 -29.26 6.77
C LEU A 38 7.84 -27.86 7.43
N LEU A 39 8.35 -27.71 8.64
CA LEU A 39 8.30 -26.45 9.38
C LEU A 39 9.32 -25.41 8.86
N THR A 40 10.46 -25.86 8.34
CA THR A 40 11.54 -25.00 7.87
C THR A 40 11.11 -24.06 6.73
N PRO A 41 10.44 -24.48 5.64
CA PRO A 41 10.01 -23.57 4.60
C PRO A 41 8.92 -22.59 5.11
N PHE A 42 8.10 -23.00 6.06
CA PHE A 42 7.10 -22.12 6.67
C PHE A 42 7.74 -21.02 7.52
N LEU A 43 8.75 -21.36 8.34
CA LEU A 43 9.50 -20.38 9.13
C LEU A 43 10.33 -19.45 8.25
N LEU A 44 10.95 -19.97 7.18
CA LEU A 44 11.66 -19.16 6.20
C LEU A 44 10.71 -18.21 5.47
N SER A 45 9.51 -18.66 5.12
CA SER A 45 8.49 -17.81 4.50
C SER A 45 8.07 -16.65 5.42
N LEU A 46 7.96 -16.88 6.72
CA LEU A 46 7.66 -15.82 7.70
C LEU A 46 8.80 -14.78 7.79
N THR A 47 10.06 -15.21 7.76
CA THR A 47 11.20 -14.30 7.82
C THR A 47 11.37 -13.49 6.52
N VAL A 48 11.09 -14.08 5.37
CA VAL A 48 11.09 -13.38 4.07
C VAL A 48 9.95 -12.36 4.02
N PHE A 49 8.78 -12.71 4.55
CA PHE A 49 7.63 -11.78 4.57
C PHE A 49 7.83 -10.58 5.52
N THR A 50 8.65 -10.73 6.56
CA THR A 50 8.98 -9.62 7.49
C THR A 50 10.22 -8.83 7.08
N SER A 51 11.02 -9.33 6.13
CA SER A 51 12.22 -8.65 5.65
C SER A 51 12.04 -7.90 4.33
N ASP A 52 10.86 -7.94 3.72
CA ASP A 52 10.50 -6.94 2.70
C ASP A 52 10.35 -5.59 3.40
N SER A 53 11.49 -5.06 3.79
CA SER A 53 11.62 -3.74 4.35
C SER A 53 11.19 -2.72 3.31
N GLU A 54 10.27 -1.86 3.68
CA GLU A 54 9.85 -0.66 2.93
C GLU A 54 11.05 0.22 2.49
N GLU A 55 12.26 -0.05 2.96
CA GLU A 55 13.46 0.73 2.68
C GLU A 55 14.02 0.58 1.26
N GLU A 56 13.87 -0.56 0.61
CA GLU A 56 14.45 -0.77 -0.73
C GLU A 56 13.60 -0.15 -1.85
N VAL A 57 12.31 0.05 -1.61
CA VAL A 57 11.38 0.68 -2.58
C VAL A 57 11.50 2.21 -2.57
N VAL A 58 11.89 2.81 -1.45
CA VAL A 58 11.89 4.27 -1.23
C VAL A 58 12.99 5.00 -2.01
N ASN A 59 14.03 4.35 -2.45
CA ASN A 59 15.19 5.02 -3.08
C ASN A 59 15.10 5.22 -4.59
N LYS A 60 14.03 4.78 -5.26
CA LYS A 60 13.91 4.94 -6.71
C LYS A 60 12.97 6.10 -7.08
N TRP A 61 13.48 7.32 -6.95
CA TRP A 61 12.82 8.52 -7.48
C TRP A 61 12.97 8.55 -9.00
N ILE A 62 11.88 8.36 -9.73
CA ILE A 62 11.94 8.07 -11.15
C ILE A 62 11.50 9.27 -12.00
N VAL A 63 10.57 10.08 -11.49
CA VAL A 63 10.08 11.26 -12.20
C VAL A 63 10.59 12.50 -11.50
N SER A 64 11.25 13.40 -12.24
CA SER A 64 11.76 14.67 -11.73
C SER A 64 11.24 15.83 -12.57
N VAL A 65 10.59 16.81 -11.94
CA VAL A 65 9.94 17.93 -12.62
C VAL A 65 10.41 19.25 -12.02
N PRO A 66 11.01 20.14 -12.80
CA PRO A 66 11.37 21.50 -12.34
C PRO A 66 10.10 22.31 -12.06
N LEU A 67 9.91 22.75 -10.82
CA LEU A 67 8.72 23.47 -10.38
C LEU A 67 8.56 24.86 -11.01
N LYS A 68 9.66 25.48 -11.44
CA LYS A 68 9.64 26.81 -12.08
C LYS A 68 8.80 26.85 -13.36
N ASN A 69 8.63 25.73 -14.02
CA ASN A 69 7.90 25.62 -15.29
C ASN A 69 6.40 25.41 -15.11
N LEU A 70 5.93 25.21 -13.86
CA LEU A 70 4.55 24.92 -13.57
C LEU A 70 3.74 26.21 -13.38
N SER A 71 2.65 26.34 -14.14
CA SER A 71 1.73 27.49 -14.07
C SER A 71 0.66 27.26 -13.00
N SER A 72 0.34 28.32 -12.21
CA SER A 72 -0.70 28.27 -11.18
C SER A 72 -2.09 28.06 -11.78
N GLY A 73 -2.92 27.27 -11.11
CA GLY A 73 -4.27 26.93 -11.58
C GLY A 73 -4.30 25.93 -12.76
N LYS A 74 -3.17 25.37 -13.12
CA LYS A 74 -3.04 24.44 -14.25
C LYS A 74 -2.61 23.05 -13.81
N ILE A 75 -3.06 22.05 -14.58
CA ILE A 75 -2.57 20.68 -14.49
C ILE A 75 -1.38 20.51 -15.43
N HIS A 76 -0.38 19.80 -14.94
CA HIS A 76 0.76 19.34 -15.70
C HIS A 76 0.76 17.81 -15.70
N GLU A 77 0.60 17.24 -16.87
CA GLU A 77 0.55 15.79 -17.06
C GLU A 77 1.94 15.22 -17.14
N LEU A 78 2.18 14.15 -16.41
CA LEU A 78 3.45 13.45 -16.33
C LEU A 78 3.23 11.98 -16.70
N PRO A 79 3.29 11.63 -18.00
CA PRO A 79 3.21 10.25 -18.41
C PRO A 79 4.46 9.48 -17.99
N TRP A 80 4.29 8.33 -17.35
CA TRP A 80 5.39 7.49 -16.94
C TRP A 80 5.03 6.01 -17.02
N ASN A 81 5.79 5.24 -17.78
CA ASN A 81 5.76 3.77 -17.83
C ASN A 81 4.33 3.16 -17.82
N GLY A 82 3.44 3.68 -18.68
CA GLY A 82 2.04 3.26 -18.79
C GLY A 82 1.10 3.84 -17.72
N GLY A 83 1.61 4.63 -16.79
CA GLY A 83 0.84 5.39 -15.81
C GLY A 83 0.78 6.89 -16.16
N LEU A 84 -0.15 7.58 -15.54
CA LEU A 84 -0.31 9.02 -15.65
C LEU A 84 -0.33 9.62 -14.26
N TYR A 85 0.54 10.59 -14.02
CA TYR A 85 0.52 11.42 -12.83
C TYR A 85 0.17 12.85 -13.22
N TRP A 86 -0.62 13.51 -12.40
CA TRP A 86 -0.91 14.93 -12.56
C TRP A 86 -0.29 15.71 -11.42
N VAL A 87 0.25 16.89 -11.77
CA VAL A 87 0.68 17.89 -10.82
C VAL A 87 -0.18 19.12 -11.01
N TYR A 88 -0.97 19.44 -10.03
CA TYR A 88 -1.76 20.66 -9.99
C TYR A 88 -1.04 21.70 -9.13
N LYS A 89 -0.68 22.86 -9.71
CA LYS A 89 -0.17 23.98 -8.95
C LYS A 89 -1.34 24.82 -8.44
N ARG A 90 -1.57 24.76 -7.14
CA ARG A 90 -2.66 25.46 -6.47
C ARG A 90 -2.56 26.96 -6.61
N THR A 91 -3.70 27.62 -6.69
CA THR A 91 -3.83 29.08 -6.56
C THR A 91 -3.82 29.48 -5.10
N VAL A 92 -3.68 30.78 -4.83
CA VAL A 92 -3.78 31.32 -3.46
C VAL A 92 -5.15 31.01 -2.85
N LYS A 93 -6.22 31.07 -3.66
CA LYS A 93 -7.58 30.73 -3.23
C LYS A 93 -7.69 29.27 -2.81
N ASP A 94 -7.11 28.34 -3.58
CA ASP A 94 -7.09 26.91 -3.25
C ASP A 94 -6.38 26.64 -1.91
N ILE A 95 -5.25 27.32 -1.68
CA ILE A 95 -4.48 27.17 -0.44
C ILE A 95 -5.27 27.72 0.75
N SER A 96 -5.92 28.87 0.57
CA SER A 96 -6.74 29.48 1.62
C SER A 96 -7.94 28.61 2.00
N SER A 97 -8.60 27.99 1.02
CA SER A 97 -9.71 27.07 1.29
C SER A 97 -9.28 25.84 2.10
N LEU A 98 -8.09 25.30 1.85
CA LEU A 98 -7.56 24.17 2.62
C LEU A 98 -7.12 24.56 4.05
N LYS A 99 -6.65 25.79 4.24
CA LYS A 99 -6.28 26.31 5.58
C LYS A 99 -7.52 26.62 6.44
N GLY A 100 -8.62 27.00 5.83
CA GLY A 100 -9.88 27.33 6.51
C GLY A 100 -10.70 26.13 6.97
N ILE A 101 -10.34 24.91 6.57
CA ILE A 101 -11.10 23.68 6.90
C ILE A 101 -11.12 23.39 8.41
N ASP A 102 -10.13 23.84 9.16
CA ASP A 102 -10.07 23.65 10.61
C ASP A 102 -10.99 24.62 11.39
N SER A 103 -11.54 25.66 10.75
CA SER A 103 -12.24 26.74 11.42
C SER A 103 -13.76 26.80 11.19
N GLU A 104 -14.25 26.25 10.08
CA GLU A 104 -15.70 26.15 9.78
C GLU A 104 -15.97 24.93 8.91
N PRO A 105 -17.06 24.17 9.18
CA PRO A 105 -17.48 23.15 8.24
C PRO A 105 -17.90 23.83 6.95
N SER A 106 -17.11 23.73 5.90
CA SER A 106 -17.53 24.12 4.57
C SER A 106 -18.88 23.39 4.28
N ASN A 107 -19.77 24.01 3.53
CA ASN A 107 -21.06 23.42 3.15
C ASN A 107 -20.90 22.08 2.42
N PHE A 108 -19.68 21.73 2.01
CA PHE A 108 -19.29 20.45 1.42
C PHE A 108 -18.62 19.57 2.47
N GLN A 109 -19.39 18.68 3.04
CA GLN A 109 -18.85 17.68 3.95
C GLN A 109 -18.06 16.64 3.15
N LEU A 110 -16.87 16.31 3.60
CA LEU A 110 -16.15 15.15 3.13
C LEU A 110 -16.97 13.88 3.42
N ARG A 111 -16.87 12.90 2.55
CA ARG A 111 -17.63 11.65 2.67
C ARG A 111 -17.41 10.95 4.00
N ASP A 112 -16.17 10.94 4.45
CA ASP A 112 -15.75 10.36 5.70
C ASP A 112 -14.62 11.20 6.29
N ALA A 113 -14.79 11.73 7.48
CA ALA A 113 -13.76 12.50 8.17
C ALA A 113 -12.49 11.66 8.40
N ALA A 114 -12.64 10.35 8.64
CA ALA A 114 -11.51 9.43 8.76
C ALA A 114 -10.78 9.22 7.42
N SER A 115 -11.46 9.42 6.28
CA SER A 115 -10.87 9.30 4.95
C SER A 115 -10.05 10.52 4.54
N GLN A 116 -10.02 11.56 5.35
CA GLN A 116 -9.30 12.80 5.03
C GLN A 116 -7.84 12.53 4.67
N TYR A 117 -7.21 11.57 5.32
CA TYR A 117 -5.81 11.19 5.14
C TYR A 117 -5.63 9.80 4.51
N SER A 118 -6.71 9.16 4.03
CA SER A 118 -6.62 7.85 3.42
C SER A 118 -5.97 7.90 2.04
N ASP A 119 -5.41 6.76 1.65
CA ASP A 119 -4.82 6.53 0.33
C ASP A 119 -3.66 7.49 -0.02
N GLN A 120 -2.84 7.82 0.97
CA GLN A 120 -1.66 8.66 0.83
C GLN A 120 -0.51 8.19 1.72
N PRO A 121 0.77 8.47 1.36
CA PRO A 121 1.90 8.20 2.22
C PRO A 121 1.81 8.95 3.56
N VAL A 122 2.35 8.38 4.63
CA VAL A 122 2.30 8.95 5.99
C VAL A 122 2.87 10.38 6.05
N ASN A 123 3.93 10.66 5.29
CA ASN A 123 4.54 11.99 5.21
C ASN A 123 3.68 13.03 4.45
N MET A 124 2.57 12.61 3.86
CA MET A 124 1.57 13.47 3.21
C MET A 124 0.26 13.55 4.00
N ALA A 125 0.24 13.03 5.23
CA ALA A 125 -0.93 13.06 6.13
C ALA A 125 -1.14 14.46 6.70
N ASN A 126 -1.56 15.39 5.84
CA ASN A 126 -1.87 16.78 6.16
C ASN A 126 -3.07 17.26 5.33
N ASN A 127 -3.62 18.43 5.63
CA ASN A 127 -4.78 18.99 4.94
C ASN A 127 -4.55 19.22 3.44
N PHE A 128 -3.32 19.35 3.01
CA PHE A 128 -2.96 19.49 1.61
C PHE A 128 -2.81 18.17 0.88
N ARG A 129 -2.69 17.05 1.60
CA ARG A 129 -2.37 15.73 1.06
C ARG A 129 -1.19 15.78 0.08
N SER A 130 -0.14 16.47 0.46
CA SER A 130 1.01 16.75 -0.39
C SER A 130 2.22 17.16 0.42
N ALA A 131 3.43 17.00 -0.15
CA ALA A 131 4.69 17.48 0.42
C ALA A 131 4.77 19.04 0.49
N SER A 132 3.86 19.73 -0.21
CA SER A 132 3.84 21.19 -0.27
C SER A 132 2.41 21.70 -0.35
N GLU A 133 2.12 22.84 0.28
CA GLU A 133 0.83 23.51 0.14
C GLU A 133 0.54 23.99 -1.30
N TYR A 134 1.58 24.22 -2.09
CA TYR A 134 1.46 24.78 -3.44
C TYR A 134 1.22 23.74 -4.54
N TYR A 135 1.61 22.50 -4.34
CA TYR A 135 1.58 21.47 -5.38
C TYR A 135 0.83 20.25 -4.90
N PHE A 136 -0.16 19.83 -5.67
CA PHE A 136 -0.89 18.59 -5.46
C PHE A 136 -0.49 17.57 -6.52
N VAL A 137 0.04 16.44 -6.09
CA VAL A 137 0.50 15.35 -6.96
C VAL A 137 -0.43 14.17 -6.76
N PHE A 138 -1.02 13.68 -7.83
CA PHE A 138 -2.02 12.61 -7.71
C PHE A 138 -2.12 11.77 -8.99
N VAL A 139 -2.72 10.59 -8.84
CA VAL A 139 -3.14 9.77 -9.97
C VAL A 139 -4.51 10.28 -10.42
N PRO A 140 -4.68 10.72 -11.68
CA PRO A 140 -5.91 11.35 -12.15
C PRO A 140 -7.02 10.35 -12.47
N LEU A 141 -7.01 9.21 -11.84
CA LEU A 141 -7.97 8.13 -12.01
C LEU A 141 -8.75 7.93 -10.72
N GLU A 142 -10.07 7.87 -10.82
CA GLU A 142 -10.88 7.51 -9.68
C GLU A 142 -10.58 6.05 -9.25
N THR A 143 -10.71 5.76 -7.95
CA THR A 143 -10.17 4.54 -7.35
C THR A 143 -11.03 3.29 -7.55
N LYS A 144 -12.24 3.41 -8.12
CA LYS A 144 -13.16 2.28 -8.28
C LYS A 144 -13.12 1.65 -9.66
N ARG A 145 -13.10 2.45 -10.72
CA ARG A 145 -13.15 2.00 -12.12
C ARG A 145 -12.13 2.67 -13.03
N ALA A 146 -11.20 3.41 -12.43
CA ALA A 146 -10.13 4.12 -13.14
C ALA A 146 -10.62 5.12 -14.20
N CYS A 147 -11.81 5.73 -14.00
CA CYS A 147 -12.24 6.85 -14.83
C CYS A 147 -11.38 8.08 -14.56
N GLN A 148 -10.93 8.74 -15.62
CA GLN A 148 -10.10 9.92 -15.50
C GLN A 148 -10.91 11.12 -15.01
N VAL A 149 -10.37 11.83 -14.02
CA VAL A 149 -10.95 13.08 -13.52
C VAL A 149 -10.68 14.25 -14.47
N ARG A 150 -11.46 15.32 -14.34
CA ARG A 150 -11.27 16.59 -15.05
C ARG A 150 -11.17 17.72 -14.03
N LEU A 151 -10.33 18.71 -14.34
CA LEU A 151 -10.28 19.97 -13.60
C LEU A 151 -11.55 20.78 -13.91
N VAL A 152 -12.12 21.41 -12.89
CA VAL A 152 -13.21 22.37 -13.01
C VAL A 152 -12.87 23.63 -12.23
N ASP A 153 -13.25 24.78 -12.76
CA ASP A 153 -12.94 26.08 -12.16
C ASP A 153 -14.21 26.85 -11.75
N ASP A 154 -15.38 26.39 -12.20
CA ASP A 154 -16.64 27.14 -12.08
C ASP A 154 -17.40 26.85 -10.76
N GLU A 155 -17.00 25.84 -10.00
CA GLU A 155 -17.65 25.46 -8.74
C GLU A 155 -16.74 25.78 -7.56
N PRO A 156 -17.17 26.53 -6.53
CA PRO A 156 -16.29 27.02 -5.46
C PRO A 156 -15.73 25.89 -4.67
N ASP A 157 -16.12 24.87 -4.28
CA ASP A 157 -15.51 23.87 -3.41
C ASP A 157 -15.16 22.55 -4.14
N ILE A 158 -15.44 22.52 -5.45
CA ILE A 158 -15.17 21.36 -6.29
C ILE A 158 -14.03 21.70 -7.23
N LYS A 159 -12.98 20.91 -7.22
CA LYS A 159 -11.83 21.09 -8.09
C LYS A 159 -11.70 20.04 -9.17
N PHE A 160 -12.10 18.82 -8.85
CA PHE A 160 -12.03 17.73 -9.82
C PHE A 160 -13.37 17.00 -9.87
N ILE A 161 -13.79 16.62 -11.06
CA ILE A 161 -14.99 15.81 -11.31
C ILE A 161 -14.61 14.59 -12.14
N GLU A 162 -15.11 13.45 -11.74
CA GLU A 162 -15.05 12.21 -12.48
C GLU A 162 -16.38 12.05 -13.24
N PRO A 163 -16.36 12.02 -14.60
CA PRO A 163 -17.59 12.10 -15.40
C PRO A 163 -18.39 10.79 -15.49
N CYS A 164 -17.81 9.63 -15.17
CA CYS A 164 -18.48 8.34 -15.33
C CYS A 164 -19.58 8.12 -14.29
N PHE A 165 -19.34 8.53 -13.06
CA PHE A 165 -20.23 8.35 -11.90
C PHE A 165 -20.54 9.64 -11.16
N GLY A 166 -19.97 10.75 -11.61
CA GLY A 166 -20.18 12.05 -11.00
C GLY A 166 -19.50 12.23 -9.65
N SER A 167 -18.37 11.53 -9.40
CA SER A 167 -17.58 11.77 -8.20
C SER A 167 -16.98 13.16 -8.21
N LYS A 168 -17.16 13.90 -7.14
CA LYS A 168 -16.66 15.26 -6.97
C LYS A 168 -15.58 15.28 -5.90
N TYR A 169 -14.51 16.01 -6.16
CA TYR A 169 -13.35 16.11 -5.26
C TYR A 169 -12.97 17.56 -5.03
N ASP A 170 -12.53 17.84 -3.83
CA ASP A 170 -11.95 19.12 -3.48
C ASP A 170 -10.53 19.30 -4.07
N VAL A 171 -9.90 20.41 -3.78
CA VAL A 171 -8.56 20.76 -4.28
C VAL A 171 -7.42 19.94 -3.66
N ALA A 172 -7.70 19.11 -2.65
CA ALA A 172 -6.79 18.11 -2.11
C ALA A 172 -7.14 16.69 -2.58
N GLY A 173 -8.07 16.54 -3.53
CA GLY A 173 -8.51 15.26 -4.08
C GLY A 173 -9.31 14.42 -3.08
N ARG A 174 -9.96 15.04 -2.10
CA ARG A 174 -10.84 14.37 -1.14
C ARG A 174 -12.24 14.28 -1.73
N VAL A 175 -12.84 13.11 -1.66
CA VAL A 175 -14.18 12.87 -2.21
C VAL A 175 -15.24 13.58 -1.35
N LEU A 176 -16.13 14.29 -2.03
CA LEU A 176 -17.23 15.00 -1.38
C LEU A 176 -18.40 14.06 -1.09
N LYS A 177 -19.10 14.34 -0.01
CA LYS A 177 -20.33 13.61 0.39
C LYS A 177 -21.36 13.72 -0.73
N GLU A 178 -22.16 12.66 -0.86
CA GLU A 178 -23.27 12.61 -1.84
C GLU A 178 -22.84 12.72 -3.31
N SER A 179 -21.58 12.44 -3.63
CA SER A 179 -21.07 12.41 -5.00
C SER A 179 -20.51 11.03 -5.37
N GLY A 180 -20.73 10.60 -6.61
CA GLY A 180 -20.20 9.35 -7.14
C GLY A 180 -20.70 8.09 -6.42
N HIS A 181 -19.92 7.02 -6.51
CA HIS A 181 -20.25 5.75 -5.88
C HIS A 181 -20.07 5.81 -4.35
N LYS A 182 -20.93 5.11 -3.59
CA LYS A 182 -20.91 5.11 -2.10
C LYS A 182 -19.55 4.73 -1.48
N ASP A 183 -18.80 3.86 -2.14
CA ASP A 183 -17.48 3.38 -1.68
C ASP A 183 -16.32 4.10 -2.39
N GLN A 184 -16.58 5.25 -3.01
CA GLN A 184 -15.54 6.05 -3.67
C GLN A 184 -14.56 6.56 -2.63
N LYS A 185 -13.28 6.37 -2.90
CA LYS A 185 -12.17 6.88 -2.07
C LYS A 185 -11.61 8.19 -2.63
N ASN A 186 -10.78 8.83 -1.83
CA ASN A 186 -10.00 9.98 -2.24
C ASN A 186 -9.07 9.63 -3.42
N LEU A 187 -8.68 10.61 -4.22
CA LEU A 187 -7.69 10.42 -5.28
C LEU A 187 -6.37 9.92 -4.69
N SER A 188 -5.74 8.98 -5.36
CA SER A 188 -4.50 8.37 -4.90
C SER A 188 -3.33 9.35 -5.01
N VAL A 189 -2.54 9.47 -3.94
CA VAL A 189 -1.37 10.35 -3.85
C VAL A 189 -0.11 9.49 -3.85
N PRO A 190 0.74 9.58 -4.88
CA PRO A 190 2.02 8.88 -4.88
C PRO A 190 2.99 9.52 -3.87
N MET A 191 3.93 8.73 -3.38
CA MET A 191 5.02 9.27 -2.58
C MET A 191 5.82 10.28 -3.41
N HIS A 192 5.99 11.49 -2.88
CA HIS A 192 6.72 12.55 -3.55
C HIS A 192 7.44 13.44 -2.56
N LYS A 193 8.47 14.13 -3.04
CA LYS A 193 9.21 15.15 -2.27
C LYS A 193 9.64 16.29 -3.17
N ILE A 194 9.94 17.43 -2.56
CA ILE A 194 10.48 18.60 -3.25
C ILE A 194 11.87 18.89 -2.69
N GLU A 195 12.86 18.90 -3.58
CA GLU A 195 14.25 19.18 -3.25
C GLU A 195 14.84 20.15 -4.28
N ASN A 196 15.41 21.24 -3.83
CA ASN A 196 16.07 22.24 -4.69
C ASN A 196 15.20 22.75 -5.85
N GLY A 197 13.90 22.94 -5.62
CA GLY A 197 12.97 23.40 -6.64
C GLY A 197 12.59 22.31 -7.69
N VAL A 198 12.88 21.05 -7.41
CA VAL A 198 12.52 19.91 -8.22
C VAL A 198 11.56 19.02 -7.46
N LEU A 199 10.42 18.72 -8.07
CA LEU A 199 9.49 17.69 -7.60
C LEU A 199 10.00 16.31 -8.05
N LYS A 200 10.15 15.41 -7.09
CA LYS A 200 10.54 14.02 -7.33
C LYS A 200 9.39 13.12 -6.88
N ILE A 201 8.98 12.20 -7.74
CA ILE A 201 7.89 11.23 -7.49
C ILE A 201 8.48 9.83 -7.45
N ALA A 202 8.18 9.07 -6.40
CA ALA A 202 8.50 7.66 -6.32
C ALA A 202 7.39 6.86 -7.02
N VAL A 203 7.80 5.94 -7.88
CA VAL A 203 6.89 5.02 -8.56
C VAL A 203 7.09 3.63 -7.97
N TRP A 204 6.01 2.99 -7.59
CA TRP A 204 6.01 1.59 -7.18
C TRP A 204 6.39 0.73 -8.37
N ILE A 205 7.57 0.15 -8.37
CA ILE A 205 7.94 -0.89 -9.34
C ILE A 205 7.60 -2.22 -8.69
N LYS A 206 6.57 -2.88 -9.21
CA LYS A 206 6.33 -4.26 -8.89
C LYS A 206 7.46 -5.06 -9.55
N ASN A 207 8.42 -5.53 -8.78
CA ASN A 207 9.40 -6.48 -9.27
C ASN A 207 8.63 -7.76 -9.65
N ASN A 208 8.58 -8.08 -10.94
CA ASN A 208 8.07 -9.34 -11.44
C ASN A 208 9.08 -10.45 -11.18
#